data_91dc19701df88ec1a6aac7ae00abbf05
#
_entry.id   91dc19701df88ec1a6aac7ae00abbf05
#
_cell.length_a   1.000
_cell.length_b   1.000
_cell.length_c   1.000
_cell.angle_alpha   90.00
_cell.angle_beta   90.00
_cell.angle_gamma   90.00
#
_symmetry.space_group_name_H-M   'P 1'
#
loop_
_entity.id
_entity.type
_entity.pdbx_description
1 polymer ?
#
loop_
_entity_poly.entity_id
_entity_poly.type
_entity_poly.pdbx_seq_one_letter_code
_entity_poly.pdbx_strand_id
1 'polypeptide(L)' 'MKKVPLEIVIPIYNEGENILKLFELFGTFVKTKFRILLCYDLENDDIFNFKNKFERFKFDIVLVKNPSTG' A
#
# COMPACT_ATOMS: atom_id res chain seq x y z
N MET A 1 4.94 6.41 -20.39
CA MET A 1 4.58 6.01 -19.03
C MET A 1 3.15 5.51 -18.99
N LYS A 2 2.94 4.38 -18.39
CA LYS A 2 1.61 3.83 -18.27
C LYS A 2 0.86 4.46 -17.10
N LYS A 3 -0.36 4.83 -17.34
CA LYS A 3 -1.25 5.30 -16.28
C LYS A 3 -2.16 4.18 -15.85
N VAL A 4 -2.40 4.10 -14.55
CA VAL A 4 -3.42 3.19 -14.05
C VAL A 4 -4.71 3.98 -13.89
N PRO A 5 -5.87 3.34 -14.13
CA PRO A 5 -7.14 4.05 -13.99
C PRO A 5 -7.44 4.52 -12.59
N LEU A 6 -6.87 3.85 -11.58
CA LEU A 6 -7.22 4.15 -10.21
C LEU A 6 -5.97 4.06 -9.33
N GLU A 7 -5.76 5.09 -8.54
CA GLU A 7 -4.70 5.10 -7.54
C GLU A 7 -5.33 5.28 -6.18
N ILE A 8 -4.97 4.39 -5.26
CA ILE A 8 -5.51 4.41 -3.91
C ILE A 8 -4.40 4.82 -2.95
N VAL A 9 -4.61 5.93 -2.26
CA VAL A 9 -3.63 6.46 -1.31
C VAL A 9 -4.07 6.10 0.09
N ILE A 10 -3.20 5.41 0.82
CA ILE A 10 -3.52 4.94 2.17
C ILE A 10 -2.45 5.43 3.13
N PRO A 11 -2.79 6.33 4.06
CA PRO A 11 -1.86 6.67 5.13
C PRO A 11 -1.81 5.52 6.13
N ILE A 12 -0.62 5.21 6.62
CA ILE A 12 -0.44 4.08 7.53
C ILE A 12 0.38 4.51 8.74
N TYR A 13 0.17 3.76 9.83
CA TYR A 13 0.93 3.97 11.05
C TYR A 13 0.95 2.64 11.82
N ASN A 14 2.02 1.87 11.64
CA ASN A 14 2.22 0.60 12.33
C ASN A 14 1.01 -0.34 12.23
N GLU A 15 0.47 -0.48 11.01
CA GLU A 15 -0.73 -1.26 10.79
C GLU A 15 -0.52 -2.34 9.75
N GLY A 16 0.71 -2.86 9.62
CA GLY A 16 1.06 -3.74 8.52
C GLY A 16 0.13 -4.93 8.36
N GLU A 17 -0.22 -5.58 9.47
CA GLU A 17 -1.08 -6.75 9.41
C GLU A 17 -2.47 -6.40 8.87
N ASN A 18 -3.03 -5.29 9.34
CA ASN A 18 -4.34 -4.84 8.86
C ASN A 18 -4.29 -4.43 7.39
N ILE A 19 -3.17 -3.86 6.98
CA ILE A 19 -3.00 -3.46 5.59
C ILE A 19 -3.02 -4.69 4.67
N LEU A 20 -2.38 -5.78 5.08
CA LEU A 20 -2.41 -7.00 4.28
C LEU A 20 -3.84 -7.52 4.12
N LYS A 21 -4.64 -7.45 5.16
CA LYS A 21 -6.03 -7.86 5.08
C LYS A 21 -6.80 -6.98 4.11
N LEU A 22 -6.53 -5.69 4.13
CA LEU A 22 -7.16 -4.75 3.22
C LEU A 22 -6.77 -5.05 1.77
N PHE A 23 -5.51 -5.40 1.54
CA PHE A 23 -5.05 -5.77 0.20
C PHE A 23 -5.80 -6.97 -0.34
N GLU A 24 -6.09 -7.95 0.51
CA GLU A 24 -6.83 -9.11 0.09
C GLU A 24 -8.24 -8.74 -0.36
N LEU A 25 -8.85 -7.79 0.36
CA LEU A 25 -10.17 -7.31 -0.04
C LEU A 25 -10.11 -6.57 -1.37
N PHE A 26 -9.11 -5.73 -1.55
CA PHE A 26 -8.96 -5.01 -2.81
C PHE A 26 -8.77 -5.97 -3.97
N GLY A 27 -7.94 -7.00 -3.78
CA GLY A 27 -7.69 -7.98 -4.82
C GLY A 27 -8.93 -8.75 -5.20
N THR A 28 -9.87 -8.92 -4.26
CA THR A 28 -11.09 -9.65 -4.49
C THR A 28 -12.17 -8.79 -5.15
N PHE A 29 -12.32 -7.55 -4.68
CA PHE A 29 -13.49 -6.76 -5.02
C PHE A 29 -13.24 -5.66 -6.06
N VAL A 30 -12.00 -5.19 -6.19
CA VAL A 30 -11.72 -4.13 -7.16
C VAL A 30 -11.37 -4.77 -8.49
N LYS A 31 -12.21 -4.53 -9.51
CA LYS A 31 -12.07 -5.20 -10.80
C LYS A 31 -11.27 -4.40 -11.81
N THR A 32 -11.11 -3.12 -11.62
CA THR A 32 -10.29 -2.32 -12.52
C THR A 32 -8.83 -2.37 -12.07
N LYS A 33 -7.92 -2.01 -12.97
CA LYS A 33 -6.52 -1.91 -12.59
C LYS A 33 -6.33 -0.76 -11.61
N PHE A 34 -5.49 -1.00 -10.61
CA PHE A 34 -5.21 0.02 -9.61
C PHE A 34 -3.81 -0.14 -9.05
N ARG A 35 -3.36 0.91 -8.41
CA ARG A 35 -2.08 0.94 -7.72
C ARG A 35 -2.32 1.51 -6.33
N ILE A 36 -1.57 1.01 -5.36
CA ILE A 36 -1.69 1.48 -3.98
C ILE A 36 -0.44 2.25 -3.60
N LEU A 37 -0.65 3.43 -3.03
CA LEU A 37 0.42 4.23 -2.45
C LEU A 37 0.26 4.22 -0.94
N LEU A 38 1.18 3.56 -0.26
CA LEU A 38 1.19 3.51 1.20
C LEU A 38 2.06 4.64 1.72
N CYS A 39 1.44 5.60 2.39
CA CYS A 39 2.16 6.76 2.90
C CYS A 39 2.50 6.56 4.36
N TYR A 40 3.78 6.49 4.67
CA TYR A 40 4.23 6.25 6.03
C TYR A 40 5.00 7.46 6.57
N ASP A 41 4.97 7.62 7.88
CA ASP A 41 5.68 8.71 8.56
C ASP A 41 6.97 8.24 9.23
N LEU A 42 6.93 7.04 9.80
CA LEU A 42 8.04 6.55 10.62
C LEU A 42 8.95 5.66 9.79
N GLU A 43 10.24 5.90 9.92
CA GLU A 43 11.24 5.06 9.24
C GLU A 43 11.19 3.62 9.72
N ASN A 44 10.71 3.41 10.95
CA ASN A 44 10.63 2.08 11.53
C ASN A 44 9.20 1.56 11.58
N ASP A 45 8.33 2.04 10.69
CA ASP A 45 6.97 1.53 10.60
C ASP A 45 7.00 0.03 10.37
N ASP A 46 6.09 -0.70 11.01
CA ASP A 46 6.08 -2.16 10.90
C ASP A 46 5.72 -2.65 9.50
N ILE A 47 5.24 -1.77 8.63
CA ILE A 47 4.96 -2.13 7.25
C ILE A 47 6.18 -2.74 6.56
N PHE A 48 7.37 -2.32 6.96
CA PHE A 48 8.60 -2.83 6.35
C PHE A 48 8.83 -4.29 6.67
N ASN A 49 8.23 -4.80 7.74
CA ASN A 49 8.32 -6.22 8.07
C ASN A 49 7.42 -7.07 7.19
N PHE A 50 6.49 -6.45 6.46
CA PHE A 50 5.54 -7.15 5.61
C PHE A 50 5.83 -6.96 4.13
N LYS A 51 6.86 -6.22 3.81
CA LYS A 51 7.17 -5.86 2.43
C LYS A 51 7.32 -7.08 1.52
N ASN A 52 7.93 -8.13 2.03
CA ASN A 52 8.16 -9.33 1.24
C ASN A 52 6.85 -10.06 0.89
N LYS A 53 5.76 -9.72 1.55
CA LYS A 53 4.47 -10.33 1.26
C LYS A 53 3.71 -9.58 0.18
N PHE A 54 4.20 -8.41 -0.22
CA PHE A 54 3.53 -7.61 -1.25
C PHE A 54 3.51 -8.33 -2.59
N GLU A 55 4.48 -9.21 -2.85
CA GLU A 55 4.56 -9.92 -4.12
C GLU A 55 3.40 -10.88 -4.35
N ARG A 56 2.67 -11.21 -3.29
CA ARG A 56 1.51 -12.09 -3.42
C ARG A 56 0.34 -11.43 -4.15
N PHE A 57 0.39 -10.12 -4.26
CA PHE A 57 -0.72 -9.37 -4.83
C PHE A 57 -0.42 -8.98 -6.26
N LYS A 58 -1.47 -8.90 -7.08
CA LYS A 58 -1.32 -8.64 -8.51
C LYS A 58 -1.30 -7.17 -8.87
N PHE A 59 -1.48 -6.32 -7.90
CA PHE A 59 -1.45 -4.87 -8.12
C PHE A 59 -0.17 -4.28 -7.57
N ASP A 60 0.19 -3.10 -8.05
CA ASP A 60 1.40 -2.44 -7.62
C ASP A 60 1.21 -1.78 -6.27
N ILE A 61 2.19 -1.93 -5.40
CA ILE A 61 2.19 -1.33 -4.08
C ILE A 61 3.47 -0.52 -3.94
N VAL A 62 3.33 0.77 -3.66
CA VAL A 62 4.47 1.68 -3.55
C VAL A 62 4.47 2.30 -2.16
N LEU A 63 5.62 2.24 -1.50
CA LEU A 63 5.80 2.87 -0.20
C LEU A 63 6.29 4.30 -0.41
N VAL A 64 5.59 5.26 0.16
CA VAL A 64 5.90 6.67 0.01
C VAL A 64 6.09 7.29 1.38
N LYS A 65 7.26 7.89 1.60
CA LYS A 65 7.51 8.61 2.84
C LYS A 65 6.76 9.92 2.83
N ASN A 66 6.01 10.19 3.89
CA ASN A 66 5.31 11.44 4.02
C ASN A 66 6.33 12.58 4.08
N PRO A 67 6.24 13.57 3.20
CA PRO A 67 7.23 14.65 3.21
C PRO A 67 7.03 15.63 4.34
N SER A 68 5.82 15.74 4.82
CA SER A 68 5.53 16.70 5.89
C SER A 68 5.57 16.00 7.23
N THR A 69 6.36 16.52 8.11
CA THR A 69 6.44 15.95 9.45
C THR A 69 5.72 16.79 10.48
N GLY A 70 5.01 17.76 10.02
CA GLY A 70 4.20 18.60 10.87
C GLY A 70 4.98 19.59 11.68
#